data_2ae11192579997bc643d2c641a51f84f
#
_entry.id   2ae11192579997bc643d2c641a51f84f
#
_cell.length_a   1.000
_cell.length_b   1.000
_cell.length_c   1.000
_cell.angle_alpha   90.00
_cell.angle_beta   90.00
_cell.angle_gamma   90.00
#
_symmetry.space_group_name_H-M   'P 1'
#
loop_
_entity.id
_entity.type
_entity.pdbx_description
1 polymer ?
#
loop_
_entity_poly.entity_id
_entity_poly.type
_entity_poly.pdbx_seq_one_letter_code
_entity_poly.pdbx_strand_id
1 'polypeptide(L)'
;DGPLRPGVEGIVAERGLADRVLFLGDRKDVAALYQAMDMFLLPSLYEGLPMVGVEAQCAGLPLVCSKEVTDEVSIGEATFLPLETSARQWAHQVSQALERGRDLGLRAQGEEMTRTAGFDITHEADRLAHRYQALAEW
;
A
#
# COMPACT_ATOMS: atom_id res chain seq x y z
N ASP A 1 12.56 -4.55 9.62
CA ASP A 1 13.83 -4.41 10.35
C ASP A 1 14.95 -4.09 9.37
N GLY A 2 15.81 -3.11 9.71
CA GLY A 2 16.92 -2.73 8.85
C GLY A 2 18.00 -1.95 9.62
N PRO A 3 19.17 -1.71 9.00
CA PRO A 3 20.32 -1.07 9.67
C PRO A 3 20.03 0.35 10.17
N LEU A 4 19.04 1.04 9.58
CA LEU A 4 18.66 2.40 9.99
C LEU A 4 17.63 2.44 11.13
N ARG A 5 17.07 1.30 11.53
CA ARG A 5 16.03 1.24 12.58
C ARG A 5 16.44 1.95 13.88
N PRO A 6 17.63 1.73 14.47
CA PRO A 6 18.02 2.41 15.71
C PRO A 6 18.03 3.94 15.57
N GLY A 7 18.44 4.46 14.41
CA GLY A 7 18.44 5.88 14.13
C GLY A 7 17.02 6.47 14.06
N VAL A 8 16.09 5.73 13.45
CA VAL A 8 14.68 6.15 13.36
C VAL A 8 14.02 6.10 14.74
N GLU A 9 14.28 5.07 15.54
CA GLU A 9 13.80 4.98 16.94
C GLU A 9 14.31 6.14 17.78
N GLY A 10 15.59 6.55 17.61
CA GLY A 10 16.16 7.74 18.24
C GLY A 10 15.40 9.02 17.88
N ILE A 11 15.14 9.25 16.59
CA ILE A 11 14.38 10.41 16.12
C ILE A 11 12.95 10.43 16.70
N VAL A 12 12.30 9.29 16.79
CA VAL A 12 10.95 9.17 17.37
C VAL A 12 10.98 9.55 18.85
N ALA A 13 11.97 9.08 19.60
CA ALA A 13 12.15 9.40 21.02
C ALA A 13 12.45 10.90 21.23
N GLU A 14 13.38 11.47 20.48
CA GLU A 14 13.73 12.90 20.52
C GLU A 14 12.55 13.82 20.24
N ARG A 15 11.63 13.38 19.37
CA ARG A 15 10.41 14.11 19.02
C ARG A 15 9.23 13.87 19.99
N GLY A 16 9.42 13.06 21.04
CA GLY A 16 8.37 12.71 21.99
C GLY A 16 7.20 11.94 21.39
N LEU A 17 7.48 11.10 20.37
CA LEU A 17 6.47 10.35 19.63
C LEU A 17 6.45 8.85 20.00
N ALA A 18 7.17 8.43 21.02
CA ALA A 18 7.33 7.02 21.41
C ALA A 18 5.97 6.32 21.66
N ASP A 19 5.01 7.04 22.23
CA ASP A 19 3.65 6.51 22.50
C ASP A 19 2.73 6.49 21.26
N ARG A 20 3.20 7.00 20.12
CA ARG A 20 2.42 7.13 18.88
C ARG A 20 2.99 6.37 17.70
N VAL A 21 4.23 5.91 17.80
CA VAL A 21 4.93 5.16 16.74
C VAL A 21 5.24 3.76 17.23
N LEU A 22 4.70 2.76 16.57
CA LEU A 22 4.93 1.35 16.88
C LEU A 22 5.82 0.72 15.81
N PHE A 23 6.96 0.18 16.23
CA PHE A 23 7.87 -0.57 15.36
C PHE A 23 7.52 -2.06 15.42
N LEU A 24 6.69 -2.52 14.51
CA LEU A 24 6.13 -3.88 14.54
C LEU A 24 7.14 -4.97 14.12
N GLY A 25 8.23 -4.60 13.43
CA GLY A 25 9.20 -5.57 12.91
C GLY A 25 8.59 -6.49 11.84
N ASP A 26 9.22 -7.63 11.61
CA ASP A 26 8.71 -8.64 10.69
C ASP A 26 7.48 -9.34 11.27
N ARG A 27 6.39 -9.31 10.51
CA ARG A 27 5.09 -9.88 10.89
C ARG A 27 4.63 -10.91 9.87
N LYS A 28 3.97 -11.96 10.37
CA LYS A 28 3.32 -12.98 9.53
C LYS A 28 1.82 -12.74 9.36
N ASP A 29 1.24 -11.87 10.18
CA ASP A 29 -0.18 -11.52 10.22
C ASP A 29 -0.47 -10.16 9.54
N VAL A 30 0.25 -9.85 8.46
CA VAL A 30 0.17 -8.55 7.76
C VAL A 30 -1.26 -8.27 7.27
N ALA A 31 -1.98 -9.28 6.79
CA ALA A 31 -3.37 -9.14 6.37
C ALA A 31 -4.28 -8.64 7.51
N ALA A 32 -4.07 -9.13 8.75
CA ALA A 32 -4.80 -8.64 9.91
C ALA A 32 -4.40 -7.21 10.29
N LEU A 33 -3.13 -6.84 10.08
CA LEU A 33 -2.68 -5.46 10.29
C LEU A 33 -3.35 -4.50 9.31
N TYR A 34 -3.45 -4.84 8.01
CA TYR A 34 -4.18 -4.01 7.04
C TYR A 34 -5.64 -3.78 7.47
N GLN A 35 -6.32 -4.79 8.05
CA GLN A 35 -7.69 -4.62 8.55
C GLN A 35 -7.78 -3.66 9.75
N ALA A 36 -6.70 -3.47 10.51
CA ALA A 36 -6.63 -2.57 11.65
C ALA A 36 -6.18 -1.14 11.30
N MET A 37 -5.73 -0.91 10.06
CA MET A 37 -5.26 0.39 9.58
C MET A 37 -6.39 1.23 8.99
N ASP A 38 -6.21 2.55 8.90
CA ASP A 38 -7.12 3.48 8.23
C ASP A 38 -6.57 3.96 6.88
N MET A 39 -5.26 3.82 6.63
CA MET A 39 -4.61 4.12 5.36
C MET A 39 -3.22 3.46 5.30
N PHE A 40 -2.64 3.40 4.11
CA PHE A 40 -1.27 2.92 3.90
C PHE A 40 -0.39 4.05 3.33
N LEU A 41 0.79 4.25 3.93
CA LEU A 41 1.76 5.27 3.53
C LEU A 41 3.04 4.60 3.02
N LEU A 42 3.43 4.90 1.78
CA LEU A 42 4.61 4.31 1.12
C LEU A 42 5.49 5.41 0.49
N PRO A 43 6.29 6.15 1.27
CA PRO A 43 7.18 7.20 0.76
C PRO A 43 8.51 6.60 0.28
N SER A 44 8.48 5.60 -0.59
CA SER A 44 9.66 4.91 -1.08
C SER A 44 10.46 5.75 -2.08
N LEU A 45 11.78 5.62 -2.04
CA LEU A 45 12.69 6.25 -3.00
C LEU A 45 12.68 5.54 -4.36
N TYR A 46 12.41 4.26 -4.36
CA TYR A 46 12.34 3.43 -5.55
C TYR A 46 11.57 2.14 -5.23
N GLU A 47 10.64 1.80 -6.12
CA GLU A 47 9.94 0.52 -6.11
C GLU A 47 9.73 0.06 -7.55
N GLY A 48 9.74 -1.26 -7.78
CA GLY A 48 9.08 -1.81 -8.95
C GLY A 48 7.56 -1.74 -8.74
N LEU A 49 6.86 -2.87 -8.81
CA LEU A 49 5.46 -2.95 -8.38
C LEU A 49 5.42 -3.37 -6.90
N PRO A 50 5.15 -2.45 -5.95
CA PRO A 50 5.13 -2.80 -4.52
C PRO A 50 3.85 -3.54 -4.17
N MET A 51 3.93 -4.87 -4.02
CA MET A 51 2.78 -5.71 -3.67
C MET A 51 2.12 -5.29 -2.35
N VAL A 52 2.88 -4.74 -1.41
CA VAL A 52 2.34 -4.19 -0.15
C VAL A 52 1.32 -3.07 -0.38
N GLY A 53 1.47 -2.28 -1.46
CA GLY A 53 0.51 -1.25 -1.86
C GLY A 53 -0.76 -1.86 -2.47
N VAL A 54 -0.63 -2.93 -3.25
CA VAL A 54 -1.77 -3.70 -3.79
C VAL A 54 -2.53 -4.39 -2.67
N GLU A 55 -1.83 -5.07 -1.76
CA GLU A 55 -2.40 -5.75 -0.59
C GLU A 55 -3.16 -4.80 0.33
N ALA A 56 -2.60 -3.61 0.59
CA ALA A 56 -3.27 -2.58 1.38
C ALA A 56 -4.59 -2.13 0.73
N GLN A 57 -4.59 -1.88 -0.57
CA GLN A 57 -5.80 -1.49 -1.32
C GLN A 57 -6.81 -2.64 -1.45
N CYS A 58 -6.35 -3.90 -1.50
CA CYS A 58 -7.21 -5.08 -1.40
C CYS A 58 -7.98 -5.11 -0.07
N ALA A 59 -7.34 -4.67 1.03
CA ALA A 59 -8.00 -4.49 2.32
C ALA A 59 -8.87 -3.20 2.39
N GLY A 60 -9.01 -2.49 1.27
CA GLY A 60 -9.79 -1.26 1.15
C GLY A 60 -9.14 -0.04 1.78
N LEU A 61 -7.81 -0.02 1.92
CA LEU A 61 -7.08 1.12 2.44
C LEU A 61 -6.73 2.12 1.33
N PRO A 62 -6.96 3.43 1.54
CA PRO A 62 -6.37 4.45 0.70
C PRO A 62 -4.84 4.38 0.75
N LEU A 63 -4.20 4.52 -0.41
CA LEU A 63 -2.75 4.54 -0.54
C LEU A 63 -2.25 5.98 -0.74
N VAL A 64 -1.27 6.39 0.06
CA VAL A 64 -0.48 7.60 -0.19
C VAL A 64 0.97 7.17 -0.42
N CYS A 65 1.51 7.44 -1.60
CA CYS A 65 2.86 7.01 -1.96
C CYS A 65 3.65 8.11 -2.69
N SER A 66 4.93 7.87 -2.83
CA SER A 66 5.80 8.74 -3.62
C SER A 66 5.54 8.54 -5.12
N LYS A 67 5.88 9.54 -5.94
CA LYS A 67 5.81 9.46 -7.41
C LYS A 67 6.87 8.54 -8.02
N GLU A 68 7.84 8.11 -7.24
CA GLU A 68 8.87 7.13 -7.61
C GLU A 68 8.34 5.68 -7.59
N VAL A 69 7.16 5.49 -7.03
CA VAL A 69 6.39 4.24 -7.14
C VAL A 69 5.63 4.24 -8.46
N THR A 70 5.64 3.10 -9.17
CA THR A 70 4.87 2.95 -10.41
C THR A 70 3.37 3.18 -10.19
N ASP A 71 2.69 3.82 -11.14
CA ASP A 71 1.24 4.04 -11.10
C ASP A 71 0.43 2.76 -11.27
N GLU A 72 1.04 1.68 -11.76
CA GLU A 72 0.44 0.33 -11.81
C GLU A 72 0.00 -0.19 -10.43
N VAL A 73 0.56 0.36 -9.33
CA VAL A 73 0.13 0.03 -7.97
C VAL A 73 -1.27 0.54 -7.66
N SER A 74 -1.79 1.50 -8.42
CA SER A 74 -3.08 2.14 -8.15
C SER A 74 -4.24 1.28 -8.65
N ILE A 75 -4.87 0.56 -7.76
CA ILE A 75 -6.07 -0.25 -8.03
C ILE A 75 -7.34 0.33 -7.40
N GLY A 76 -7.19 1.38 -6.60
CA GLY A 76 -8.26 2.04 -5.87
C GLY A 76 -7.92 3.51 -5.58
N GLU A 77 -8.01 3.88 -4.32
CA GLU A 77 -7.75 5.24 -3.81
C GLU A 77 -6.25 5.46 -3.57
N ALA A 78 -5.51 5.84 -4.63
CA ALA A 78 -4.09 6.16 -4.54
C ALA A 78 -3.81 7.66 -4.75
N THR A 79 -2.91 8.21 -3.94
CA THR A 79 -2.41 9.59 -4.04
C THR A 79 -0.89 9.55 -4.17
N PHE A 80 -0.37 10.17 -5.23
CA PHE A 80 1.06 10.21 -5.53
C PHE A 80 1.64 11.60 -5.24
N LEU A 81 2.71 11.67 -4.44
CA LEU A 81 3.39 12.91 -4.08
C LEU A 81 4.88 12.85 -4.41
N PRO A 82 5.48 13.92 -4.97
CA PRO A 82 6.94 14.00 -5.08
C PRO A 82 7.59 13.94 -3.68
N LEU A 83 8.73 13.29 -3.57
CA LEU A 83 9.48 13.18 -2.30
C LEU A 83 9.95 14.54 -1.78
N GLU A 84 10.19 15.51 -2.67
CA GLU A 84 10.55 16.89 -2.34
C GLU A 84 9.39 17.70 -1.73
N THR A 85 8.18 17.16 -1.82
CA THR A 85 6.99 17.78 -1.19
C THR A 85 7.20 17.95 0.30
N SER A 86 6.86 19.12 0.83
CA SER A 86 7.06 19.40 2.26
C SER A 86 6.30 18.42 3.17
N ALA A 87 6.85 18.12 4.33
CA ALA A 87 6.21 17.25 5.32
C ALA A 87 4.78 17.73 5.70
N ARG A 88 4.54 19.04 5.67
CA ARG A 88 3.20 19.61 5.91
C ARG A 88 2.21 19.21 4.83
N GLN A 89 2.61 19.22 3.57
CA GLN A 89 1.76 18.83 2.45
C GLN A 89 1.53 17.31 2.45
N TRP A 90 2.56 16.50 2.77
CA TRP A 90 2.39 15.07 3.02
C TRP A 90 1.36 14.81 4.13
N ALA A 91 1.50 15.48 5.29
CA ALA A 91 0.56 15.35 6.40
C ALA A 91 -0.87 15.74 6.02
N HIS A 92 -1.05 16.77 5.18
CA HIS A 92 -2.37 17.16 4.67
C HIS A 92 -3.00 16.04 3.84
N GLN A 93 -2.26 15.44 2.90
CA GLN A 93 -2.76 14.33 2.08
C GLN A 93 -3.03 13.06 2.91
N VAL A 94 -2.17 12.77 3.89
CA VAL A 94 -2.40 11.71 4.88
C VAL A 94 -3.71 11.94 5.64
N SER A 95 -3.97 13.17 6.11
CA SER A 95 -5.23 13.48 6.80
C SER A 95 -6.46 13.26 5.92
N GLN A 96 -6.40 13.65 4.65
CA GLN A 96 -7.49 13.42 3.70
C GLN A 96 -7.70 11.91 3.42
N ALA A 97 -6.60 11.16 3.29
CA ALA A 97 -6.67 9.70 3.10
C ALA A 97 -7.28 9.00 4.33
N LEU A 98 -6.92 9.43 5.55
CA LEU A 98 -7.49 8.91 6.79
C LEU A 98 -9.01 9.13 6.88
N GLU A 99 -9.53 10.26 6.40
CA GLU A 99 -10.97 10.50 6.35
C GLU A 99 -11.67 9.54 5.38
N ARG A 100 -11.08 9.30 4.21
CA ARG A 100 -11.60 8.34 3.22
C ARG A 100 -11.52 6.89 3.73
N GLY A 101 -10.43 6.51 4.39
CA GLY A 101 -10.22 5.16 4.89
C GLY A 101 -11.20 4.71 5.99
N ARG A 102 -11.99 5.65 6.53
CA ARG A 102 -13.09 5.37 7.47
C ARG A 102 -14.40 4.99 6.77
N ASP A 103 -14.47 5.16 5.46
CA ASP A 103 -15.64 4.76 4.68
C ASP A 103 -15.67 3.24 4.51
N LEU A 104 -16.61 2.60 5.22
CA LEU A 104 -16.80 1.15 5.17
C LEU A 104 -17.25 0.66 3.77
N GLY A 105 -17.85 1.51 2.96
CA GLY A 105 -18.21 1.20 1.58
C GLY A 105 -16.99 1.03 0.70
N LEU A 106 -15.98 1.88 0.83
CA LEU A 106 -14.70 1.74 0.13
C LEU A 106 -13.97 0.47 0.57
N ARG A 107 -13.95 0.17 1.88
CA ARG A 107 -13.33 -1.04 2.40
C ARG A 107 -13.94 -2.32 1.82
N ALA A 108 -15.25 -2.36 1.67
CA ALA A 108 -15.95 -3.51 1.11
C ALA A 108 -15.66 -3.77 -0.38
N GLN A 109 -15.13 -2.79 -1.10
CA GLN A 109 -14.85 -2.87 -2.54
C GLN A 109 -13.42 -3.30 -2.86
N GLY A 110 -12.49 -3.26 -1.90
CA GLY A 110 -11.06 -3.47 -2.12
C GLY A 110 -10.74 -4.81 -2.81
N GLU A 111 -11.36 -5.90 -2.38
CA GLU A 111 -11.16 -7.23 -2.99
C GLU A 111 -11.62 -7.26 -4.45
N GLU A 112 -12.80 -6.73 -4.75
CA GLU A 112 -13.33 -6.72 -6.13
C GLU A 112 -12.52 -5.79 -7.05
N MET A 113 -12.05 -4.66 -6.54
CA MET A 113 -11.17 -3.76 -7.28
C MET A 113 -9.84 -4.43 -7.60
N THR A 114 -9.27 -5.18 -6.65
CA THR A 114 -8.03 -5.96 -6.84
C THR A 114 -8.20 -7.04 -7.89
N ARG A 115 -9.32 -7.76 -7.87
CA ARG A 115 -9.66 -8.77 -8.88
C ARG A 115 -9.81 -8.16 -10.27
N THR A 116 -10.54 -7.05 -10.37
CA THR A 116 -10.76 -6.34 -11.64
C THR A 116 -9.47 -5.77 -12.22
N ALA A 117 -8.54 -5.35 -11.37
CA ALA A 117 -7.23 -4.86 -11.77
C ALA A 117 -6.25 -5.98 -12.20
N GLY A 118 -6.64 -7.25 -12.10
CA GLY A 118 -5.82 -8.37 -12.56
C GLY A 118 -4.80 -8.87 -11.54
N PHE A 119 -5.05 -8.68 -10.24
CA PHE A 119 -4.17 -9.18 -9.17
C PHE A 119 -4.73 -10.43 -8.46
N ASP A 120 -5.83 -11.00 -8.94
CA ASP A 120 -6.32 -12.30 -8.46
C ASP A 120 -5.56 -13.43 -9.17
N ILE A 121 -4.65 -14.09 -8.44
CA ILE A 121 -3.78 -15.14 -8.99
C ILE A 121 -4.57 -16.30 -9.62
N THR A 122 -5.73 -16.66 -9.06
CA THR A 122 -6.55 -17.75 -9.60
C THR A 122 -7.06 -17.40 -11.00
N HIS A 123 -7.60 -16.20 -11.15
CA HIS A 123 -8.11 -15.70 -12.42
C HIS A 123 -7.01 -15.51 -13.47
N GLU A 124 -5.88 -14.95 -13.06
CA GLU A 124 -4.76 -14.67 -13.96
C GLU A 124 -4.02 -15.94 -14.37
N ALA A 125 -3.93 -16.94 -13.50
CA ALA A 125 -3.38 -18.26 -13.85
C ALA A 125 -4.21 -18.95 -14.95
N ASP A 126 -5.54 -18.93 -14.82
CA ASP A 126 -6.44 -19.49 -15.82
C ASP A 126 -6.32 -18.73 -17.16
N ARG A 127 -6.29 -17.40 -17.12
CA ARG A 127 -6.06 -16.58 -18.32
C ARG A 127 -4.75 -16.91 -19.02
N LEU A 128 -3.68 -17.05 -18.24
CA LEU A 128 -2.37 -17.40 -18.76
C LEU A 128 -2.36 -18.81 -19.38
N ALA A 129 -2.98 -19.78 -18.71
CA ALA A 129 -3.11 -21.15 -19.22
C ALA A 129 -3.84 -21.21 -20.57
N HIS A 130 -4.98 -20.50 -20.69
CA HIS A 130 -5.71 -20.40 -21.96
C HIS A 130 -4.89 -19.74 -23.07
N ARG A 131 -4.10 -18.72 -22.73
CA ARG A 131 -3.23 -18.05 -23.70
C ARG A 131 -2.12 -18.97 -24.22
N TYR A 132 -1.52 -19.78 -23.35
CA TYR A 132 -0.53 -20.78 -23.79
C TYR A 132 -1.15 -21.88 -24.64
N GLN A 133 -2.35 -22.35 -24.29
CA GLN A 133 -3.08 -23.35 -25.13
C GLN A 133 -3.34 -22.80 -26.54
N ALA A 134 -3.85 -21.57 -26.64
CA ALA A 134 -4.10 -20.94 -27.95
C ALA A 134 -2.81 -20.74 -28.78
N LEU A 135 -1.66 -20.54 -28.15
CA LEU A 135 -0.36 -20.44 -28.85
C LEU A 135 0.22 -21.79 -29.26
N ALA A 136 -0.17 -22.86 -28.58
CA ALA A 136 0.30 -24.22 -28.89
C ALA A 136 -0.47 -24.88 -30.06
N GLU A 137 -1.57 -24.30 -30.49
CA GLU A 137 -2.38 -24.75 -31.65
C GLU A 137 -1.89 -24.19 -33.00
N TRP A 138 -0.74 -23.48 -33.01
CA TRP A 138 -0.02 -23.02 -34.20
C TRP A 138 1.16 -23.96 -34.50
#